data_d17f6f12fe7597b5510dd59221eeb90e
#
_entry.id   d17f6f12fe7597b5510dd59221eeb90e
#
_cell.length_a   1.000
_cell.length_b   1.000
_cell.length_c   1.000
_cell.angle_alpha   90.00
_cell.angle_beta   90.00
_cell.angle_gamma   90.00
#
_symmetry.space_group_name_H-M   'P 1'
#
loop_
_entity.id
_entity.type
_entity.pdbx_description
1 polymer ?
#
loop_
_entity_poly.entity_id
_entity_poly.type
_entity_poly.pdbx_seq_one_letter_code
_entity_poly.pdbx_strand_id
1 'polypeptide(L)'
;MFSMESLEFFVMGIECRTSNDPAVGPQQIGAHWQKFMQDGVYSRIVNKSSDEIIALYCDYDGDHTQPYSLVIGCKVSSTDEVPEGMVVKLVPRANYTHFPAIGDYPKVLAETWGNVWQSDIKRTYTGDFEVYGEKFYQDPKQVDIFVAIE
;
A
#
# COMPACT_ATOMS: atom_id res chain seq x y z
N MET A 1 6.13 9.38 17.09
CA MET A 1 6.39 8.67 15.83
C MET A 1 7.67 7.87 15.98
N PHE A 2 7.64 6.60 15.71
CA PHE A 2 8.87 5.81 15.79
C PHE A 2 9.10 5.03 14.49
N SER A 3 10.37 4.68 14.27
CA SER A 3 10.77 3.92 13.11
C SER A 3 10.99 2.46 13.50
N MET A 4 10.82 1.57 12.52
CA MET A 4 11.07 0.14 12.67
C MET A 4 11.74 -0.39 11.42
N GLU A 5 12.57 -1.41 11.59
CA GLU A 5 13.14 -2.12 10.46
C GLU A 5 12.23 -3.27 10.06
N SER A 6 12.05 -3.47 8.76
CA SER A 6 11.32 -4.61 8.23
C SER A 6 12.20 -5.38 7.26
N LEU A 7 12.15 -6.71 7.35
CA LEU A 7 12.79 -7.59 6.37
C LEU A 7 12.05 -7.48 5.03
N GLU A 8 12.72 -7.88 3.95
CA GLU A 8 12.08 -7.90 2.64
C GLU A 8 10.91 -8.88 2.61
N PHE A 9 9.91 -8.56 1.78
CA PHE A 9 8.77 -9.44 1.57
C PHE A 9 8.19 -9.22 0.17
N PHE A 10 7.37 -10.18 -0.28
CA PHE A 10 6.70 -10.09 -1.58
C PHE A 10 5.24 -9.76 -1.41
N VAL A 11 4.72 -8.91 -2.30
CA VAL A 11 3.29 -8.62 -2.40
C VAL A 11 2.81 -9.08 -3.78
N MET A 12 1.76 -9.88 -3.79
CA MET A 12 1.10 -10.34 -5.01
C MET A 12 -0.27 -9.69 -5.13
N GLY A 13 -0.56 -9.14 -6.30
CA GLY A 13 -1.85 -8.49 -6.51
C GLY A 13 -1.97 -7.86 -7.88
N ILE A 14 -2.89 -6.91 -8.00
CA ILE A 14 -3.13 -6.18 -9.25
C ILE A 14 -2.46 -4.81 -9.20
N GLU A 15 -1.88 -4.39 -10.31
CA GLU A 15 -1.11 -3.16 -10.41
C GLU A 15 -1.80 -2.14 -11.31
N CYS A 16 -1.78 -0.87 -10.91
CA CYS A 16 -2.10 0.24 -11.81
C CYS A 16 -1.05 1.33 -11.65
N ARG A 17 -0.85 2.09 -12.73
CA ARG A 17 0.02 3.25 -12.72
C ARG A 17 -0.84 4.49 -12.46
N THR A 18 -0.47 5.30 -11.48
CA THR A 18 -1.25 6.45 -11.08
C THR A 18 -0.36 7.54 -10.48
N SER A 19 -0.97 8.56 -9.90
CA SER A 19 -0.25 9.66 -9.26
C SER A 19 -1.10 10.29 -8.16
N ASN A 20 -0.52 11.25 -7.45
CA ASN A 20 -1.24 12.03 -6.44
C ASN A 20 -1.88 13.30 -7.01
N ASP A 21 -1.92 13.45 -8.33
CA ASP A 21 -2.63 14.55 -8.98
C ASP A 21 -4.10 14.53 -8.57
N PRO A 22 -4.63 15.58 -7.93
CA PRO A 22 -6.02 15.60 -7.46
C PRO A 22 -7.05 15.44 -8.58
N ALA A 23 -6.69 15.74 -9.82
CA ALA A 23 -7.60 15.62 -10.96
C ALA A 23 -7.70 14.18 -11.47
N VAL A 24 -6.73 13.32 -11.16
CA VAL A 24 -6.60 11.99 -11.75
C VAL A 24 -6.49 10.89 -10.70
N GLY A 25 -5.62 11.08 -9.71
CA GLY A 25 -5.25 10.05 -8.75
C GLY A 25 -6.41 9.44 -7.97
N PRO A 26 -7.24 10.25 -7.29
CA PRO A 26 -8.32 9.69 -6.48
C PRO A 26 -9.29 8.82 -7.27
N GLN A 27 -9.60 9.21 -8.51
CA GLN A 27 -10.49 8.43 -9.38
C GLN A 27 -9.85 7.10 -9.78
N GLN A 28 -8.58 7.13 -10.18
CA GLN A 28 -7.88 5.91 -10.59
C GLN A 28 -7.66 4.95 -9.42
N ILE A 29 -7.30 5.49 -8.26
CA ILE A 29 -7.09 4.69 -7.05
C ILE A 29 -8.40 4.04 -6.62
N GLY A 30 -9.50 4.80 -6.62
CA GLY A 30 -10.82 4.29 -6.28
C GLY A 30 -11.27 3.20 -7.24
N ALA A 31 -11.06 3.40 -8.54
CA ALA A 31 -11.40 2.40 -9.55
C ALA A 31 -10.57 1.12 -9.40
N HIS A 32 -9.31 1.26 -9.00
CA HIS A 32 -8.43 0.11 -8.78
C HIS A 32 -8.88 -0.73 -7.58
N TRP A 33 -9.27 -0.08 -6.48
CA TRP A 33 -9.86 -0.74 -5.33
C TRP A 33 -11.16 -1.45 -5.70
N GLN A 34 -12.00 -0.80 -6.51
CA GLN A 34 -13.25 -1.39 -6.96
C GLN A 34 -12.99 -2.65 -7.78
N LYS A 35 -12.02 -2.60 -8.69
CA LYS A 35 -11.60 -3.77 -9.47
C LYS A 35 -11.13 -4.90 -8.58
N PHE A 36 -10.32 -4.58 -7.57
CA PHE A 36 -9.82 -5.58 -6.61
C PHE A 36 -10.98 -6.33 -5.95
N MET A 37 -12.01 -5.59 -5.53
CA MET A 37 -13.17 -6.18 -4.85
C MET A 37 -14.08 -6.94 -5.84
N GLN A 38 -14.39 -6.35 -6.98
CA GLN A 38 -15.35 -6.94 -7.94
C GLN A 38 -14.82 -8.18 -8.62
N ASP A 39 -13.53 -8.23 -8.92
CA ASP A 39 -12.94 -9.35 -9.64
C ASP A 39 -12.52 -10.49 -8.70
N GLY A 40 -12.82 -10.39 -7.41
CA GLY A 40 -12.48 -11.42 -6.43
C GLY A 40 -10.99 -11.68 -6.34
N VAL A 41 -10.16 -10.64 -6.48
CA VAL A 41 -8.70 -10.78 -6.54
C VAL A 41 -8.16 -11.42 -5.27
N TYR A 42 -8.66 -11.02 -4.10
CA TYR A 42 -8.22 -11.57 -2.83
C TYR A 42 -8.28 -13.10 -2.80
N SER A 43 -9.40 -13.66 -3.26
CA SER A 43 -9.61 -15.12 -3.26
C SER A 43 -8.71 -15.85 -4.26
N ARG A 44 -8.22 -15.14 -5.28
CA ARG A 44 -7.36 -15.71 -6.32
C ARG A 44 -5.88 -15.68 -5.98
N ILE A 45 -5.49 -14.85 -5.00
CA ILE A 45 -4.08 -14.80 -4.56
C ILE A 45 -3.74 -16.10 -3.85
N VAL A 46 -2.63 -16.72 -4.26
CA VAL A 46 -2.17 -17.99 -3.71
C VAL A 46 -1.01 -17.74 -2.75
N ASN A 47 -0.83 -18.66 -1.78
CA ASN A 47 0.28 -18.64 -0.83
C ASN A 47 0.30 -17.40 0.07
N LYS A 48 -0.87 -16.87 0.43
CA LYS A 48 -0.97 -15.76 1.37
C LYS A 48 -0.32 -16.12 2.70
N SER A 49 0.53 -15.25 3.21
CA SER A 49 1.18 -15.44 4.52
C SER A 49 0.41 -14.75 5.66
N SER A 50 -0.62 -13.97 5.34
CA SER A 50 -1.54 -13.38 6.31
C SER A 50 -2.87 -13.07 5.65
N ASP A 51 -3.87 -12.68 6.46
CA ASP A 51 -5.20 -12.31 5.97
C ASP A 51 -5.27 -10.83 5.56
N GLU A 52 -4.21 -10.08 5.81
CA GLU A 52 -4.20 -8.64 5.58
C GLU A 52 -4.13 -8.31 4.09
N ILE A 53 -4.82 -7.23 3.70
CA ILE A 53 -4.68 -6.65 2.38
C ILE A 53 -3.63 -5.56 2.47
N ILE A 54 -2.71 -5.56 1.51
CA ILE A 54 -1.64 -4.58 1.41
C ILE A 54 -1.87 -3.71 0.18
N ALA A 55 -1.87 -2.40 0.37
CA ALA A 55 -1.82 -1.45 -0.73
C ALA A 55 -0.39 -0.93 -0.80
N LEU A 56 0.34 -1.37 -1.81
CA LEU A 56 1.77 -1.08 -1.97
C LEU A 56 1.95 0.03 -3.02
N TYR A 57 2.66 1.08 -2.61
CA TYR A 57 3.06 2.19 -3.47
C TYR A 57 4.54 1.99 -3.80
N CYS A 58 4.87 1.78 -5.07
CA CYS A 58 6.23 1.45 -5.48
C CYS A 58 6.53 1.97 -6.89
N ASP A 59 7.73 1.70 -7.36
CA ASP A 59 8.17 2.09 -8.70
C ASP A 59 7.93 3.57 -8.99
N TYR A 60 8.31 4.40 -8.03
CA TYR A 60 8.17 5.85 -8.13
C TYR A 60 9.08 6.40 -9.23
N ASP A 61 8.54 7.32 -10.06
CA ASP A 61 9.36 8.03 -11.05
C ASP A 61 10.21 9.13 -10.39
N GLY A 62 9.87 9.51 -9.17
CA GLY A 62 10.57 10.54 -8.43
C GLY A 62 10.02 10.59 -7.00
N ASP A 63 9.63 11.77 -6.54
CA ASP A 63 9.00 11.91 -5.23
C ASP A 63 7.48 11.70 -5.32
N HIS A 64 6.76 12.07 -4.26
CA HIS A 64 5.30 11.87 -4.19
C HIS A 64 4.51 12.72 -5.20
N THR A 65 5.16 13.65 -5.90
CA THR A 65 4.52 14.47 -6.94
C THR A 65 4.55 13.80 -8.31
N GLN A 66 5.29 12.71 -8.46
CA GLN A 66 5.48 12.01 -9.73
C GLN A 66 4.66 10.71 -9.75
N PRO A 67 4.45 10.12 -10.93
CA PRO A 67 3.75 8.83 -11.03
C PRO A 67 4.43 7.71 -10.25
N TYR A 68 3.62 6.75 -9.83
CA TYR A 68 4.05 5.55 -9.13
C TYR A 68 3.09 4.40 -9.45
N SER A 69 3.46 3.18 -9.04
CA SER A 69 2.59 2.02 -9.15
C SER A 69 1.86 1.77 -7.84
N LEU A 70 0.58 1.45 -7.93
CA LEU A 70 -0.22 0.98 -6.80
C LEU A 70 -0.55 -0.49 -7.04
N VAL A 71 -0.07 -1.35 -6.14
CA VAL A 71 -0.38 -2.77 -6.15
C VAL A 71 -1.26 -3.07 -4.96
N ILE A 72 -2.47 -3.56 -5.22
CA ILE A 72 -3.37 -3.98 -4.15
C ILE A 72 -3.36 -5.50 -4.14
N GLY A 73 -3.01 -6.08 -3.01
CA GLY A 73 -2.88 -7.52 -2.90
C GLY A 73 -2.58 -7.98 -1.48
N CYS A 74 -1.80 -9.03 -1.38
CA CYS A 74 -1.46 -9.65 -0.10
C CYS A 74 0.01 -10.02 -0.05
N LYS A 75 0.55 -10.06 1.16
CA LYS A 75 1.87 -10.61 1.40
C LYS A 75 1.82 -12.12 1.15
N VAL A 76 2.80 -12.63 0.40
CA VAL A 76 2.86 -14.06 0.05
C VAL A 76 4.17 -14.69 0.50
N SER A 77 4.10 -15.99 0.76
CA SER A 77 5.27 -16.79 1.19
C SER A 77 6.02 -17.42 0.01
N SER A 78 5.40 -17.45 -1.17
CA SER A 78 6.00 -18.05 -2.38
C SER A 78 5.58 -17.25 -3.61
N THR A 79 6.47 -17.16 -4.59
CA THR A 79 6.23 -16.51 -5.87
C THR A 79 6.24 -17.51 -7.04
N ASP A 80 6.18 -18.81 -6.73
CA ASP A 80 6.28 -19.88 -7.74
C ASP A 80 5.09 -19.90 -8.68
N GLU A 81 3.93 -19.44 -8.22
CA GLU A 81 2.71 -19.41 -9.01
C GLU A 81 2.08 -18.02 -8.92
N VAL A 82 1.90 -17.37 -10.07
CA VAL A 82 1.30 -16.03 -10.17
C VAL A 82 0.05 -16.13 -11.04
N PRO A 83 -1.14 -15.93 -10.49
CA PRO A 83 -2.38 -15.98 -11.28
C PRO A 83 -2.36 -14.96 -12.43
N GLU A 84 -3.06 -15.27 -13.51
CA GLU A 84 -3.15 -14.40 -14.66
C GLU A 84 -3.70 -13.01 -14.26
N GLY A 85 -3.08 -11.97 -14.80
CA GLY A 85 -3.47 -10.59 -14.51
C GLY A 85 -2.87 -10.02 -13.24
N MET A 86 -2.11 -10.81 -12.49
CA MET A 86 -1.45 -10.35 -11.28
C MET A 86 0.04 -10.12 -11.48
N VAL A 87 0.62 -9.37 -10.56
CA VAL A 87 2.06 -9.12 -10.50
C VAL A 87 2.57 -9.47 -9.11
N VAL A 88 3.88 -9.66 -9.00
CA VAL A 88 4.58 -9.81 -7.73
C VAL A 88 5.60 -8.69 -7.64
N LYS A 89 5.62 -7.99 -6.50
CA LYS A 89 6.62 -6.97 -6.23
C LYS A 89 7.40 -7.34 -4.98
N LEU A 90 8.71 -7.20 -5.06
CA LEU A 90 9.56 -7.31 -3.89
C LEU A 90 9.58 -5.96 -3.17
N VAL A 91 9.22 -5.97 -1.89
CA VAL A 91 9.40 -4.82 -1.02
C VAL A 91 10.74 -5.00 -0.33
N PRO A 92 11.73 -4.14 -0.61
CA PRO A 92 13.07 -4.33 -0.05
C PRO A 92 13.09 -4.17 1.46
N ARG A 93 14.10 -4.75 2.08
CA ARG A 93 14.40 -4.49 3.48
C ARG A 93 14.63 -2.98 3.65
N ALA A 94 13.99 -2.39 4.65
CA ALA A 94 14.08 -0.94 4.87
C ALA A 94 13.72 -0.58 6.31
N ASN A 95 14.03 0.65 6.67
CA ASN A 95 13.50 1.27 7.87
C ASN A 95 12.21 2.00 7.50
N TYR A 96 11.22 1.94 8.37
CA TYR A 96 9.92 2.55 8.14
C TYR A 96 9.53 3.47 9.29
N THR A 97 8.87 4.57 8.94
CA THR A 97 8.11 5.35 9.91
C THR A 97 6.66 4.92 9.82
N HIS A 98 6.04 4.66 10.96
CA HIS A 98 4.66 4.20 11.06
C HIS A 98 3.73 5.39 11.30
N PHE A 99 2.71 5.53 10.45
CA PHE A 99 1.67 6.54 10.57
C PHE A 99 0.32 5.83 10.70
N PRO A 100 -0.24 5.71 11.91
CA PRO A 100 -1.57 5.11 12.03
C PRO A 100 -2.64 6.13 11.62
N ALA A 101 -3.51 5.72 10.70
CA ALA A 101 -4.67 6.50 10.27
C ALA A 101 -5.89 5.96 11.00
N ILE A 102 -6.34 6.66 12.04
CA ILE A 102 -7.41 6.20 12.93
C ILE A 102 -8.60 7.15 12.83
N GLY A 103 -9.78 6.63 12.53
CA GLY A 103 -11.01 7.42 12.50
C GLY A 103 -11.84 7.17 11.25
N ASP A 104 -12.48 8.23 10.76
CA ASP A 104 -13.39 8.15 9.59
C ASP A 104 -12.65 7.81 8.32
N TYR A 105 -12.85 6.60 7.83
CA TYR A 105 -12.28 6.14 6.57
C TYR A 105 -13.28 6.43 5.43
N PRO A 106 -12.84 6.91 4.23
CA PRO A 106 -11.44 7.07 3.81
C PRO A 106 -10.83 8.46 4.13
N LYS A 107 -11.58 9.35 4.73
CA LYS A 107 -11.14 10.72 5.00
C LYS A 107 -9.85 10.76 5.83
N VAL A 108 -9.78 9.97 6.91
CA VAL A 108 -8.62 9.96 7.79
C VAL A 108 -7.36 9.45 7.07
N LEU A 109 -7.53 8.56 6.10
CA LEU A 109 -6.40 8.06 5.31
C LEU A 109 -5.79 9.18 4.48
N ALA A 110 -6.62 9.96 3.79
CA ALA A 110 -6.16 11.10 2.98
C ALA A 110 -5.48 12.15 3.85
N GLU A 111 -6.05 12.44 5.01
CA GLU A 111 -5.47 13.40 5.96
C GLU A 111 -4.09 12.94 6.45
N THR A 112 -3.96 11.66 6.75
CA THR A 112 -2.70 11.08 7.24
C THR A 112 -1.62 11.13 6.16
N TRP A 113 -1.96 10.80 4.90
CA TRP A 113 -1.02 10.96 3.78
C TRP A 113 -0.61 12.42 3.59
N GLY A 114 -1.54 13.36 3.77
CA GLY A 114 -1.21 14.78 3.74
C GLY A 114 -0.16 15.15 4.79
N ASN A 115 -0.27 14.58 5.98
CA ASN A 115 0.72 14.77 7.04
C ASN A 115 2.09 14.17 6.65
N VAL A 116 2.09 13.01 6.00
CA VAL A 116 3.32 12.38 5.49
C VAL A 116 4.02 13.32 4.51
N TRP A 117 3.27 13.87 3.55
CA TRP A 117 3.83 14.75 2.52
C TRP A 117 4.41 16.04 3.10
N GLN A 118 3.86 16.52 4.22
CA GLN A 118 4.32 17.74 4.88
C GLN A 118 5.38 17.50 5.94
N SER A 119 5.67 16.22 6.26
CA SER A 119 6.66 15.89 7.27
C SER A 119 8.08 16.08 6.72
N ASP A 120 9.05 16.11 7.64
CA ASP A 120 10.46 16.27 7.31
C ASP A 120 11.22 14.93 7.30
N ILE A 121 10.49 13.81 7.24
CA ILE A 121 11.12 12.49 7.16
C ILE A 121 11.87 12.34 5.84
N LYS A 122 12.97 11.60 5.88
CA LYS A 122 13.80 11.38 4.70
C LYS A 122 13.37 10.12 3.97
N ARG A 123 12.39 10.25 3.13
CA ARG A 123 11.82 9.13 2.37
C ARG A 123 12.79 8.62 1.32
N THR A 124 12.81 7.31 1.14
CA THR A 124 13.64 6.66 0.11
C THR A 124 12.88 6.38 -1.18
N TYR A 125 11.55 6.38 -1.14
CA TYR A 125 10.68 6.07 -2.30
C TYR A 125 10.99 4.70 -2.90
N THR A 126 11.31 3.74 -2.05
CA THR A 126 11.62 2.36 -2.46
C THR A 126 10.43 1.41 -2.31
N GLY A 127 9.42 1.83 -1.58
CA GLY A 127 8.20 1.07 -1.36
C GLY A 127 7.57 1.49 -0.05
N ASP A 128 6.34 2.00 -0.14
CA ASP A 128 5.54 2.40 1.02
C ASP A 128 4.24 1.63 0.96
N PHE A 129 3.65 1.31 2.12
CA PHE A 129 2.44 0.50 2.06
C PHE A 129 1.47 0.79 3.19
N GLU A 130 0.19 0.52 2.89
CA GLU A 130 -0.91 0.55 3.82
C GLU A 130 -1.31 -0.87 4.16
N VAL A 131 -1.63 -1.12 5.43
CA VAL A 131 -2.08 -2.44 5.90
C VAL A 131 -3.54 -2.35 6.33
N TYR A 132 -4.37 -3.17 5.69
CA TYR A 132 -5.79 -3.32 6.00
C TYR A 132 -5.98 -4.69 6.65
N GLY A 133 -5.95 -4.72 7.97
CA GLY A 133 -6.08 -5.94 8.75
C GLY A 133 -7.24 -5.86 9.72
N GLU A 134 -7.11 -6.57 10.83
CA GLU A 134 -8.16 -6.65 11.85
C GLU A 134 -8.61 -5.28 12.35
N LYS A 135 -7.67 -4.35 12.52
CA LYS A 135 -7.97 -3.00 13.02
C LYS A 135 -8.88 -2.19 12.08
N PHE A 136 -8.89 -2.54 10.79
CA PHE A 136 -9.76 -1.88 9.82
C PHE A 136 -11.24 -2.18 10.06
N TYR A 137 -11.55 -3.31 10.70
CA TYR A 137 -12.92 -3.73 10.98
C TYR A 137 -13.38 -3.38 12.39
N GLN A 138 -12.57 -2.62 13.11
CA GLN A 138 -12.90 -2.14 14.46
C GLN A 138 -13.48 -0.73 14.38
N ASP A 139 -13.97 -0.22 15.52
CA ASP A 139 -14.47 1.15 15.67
C ASP A 139 -13.68 1.82 16.80
N PRO A 140 -12.88 2.86 16.53
CA PRO A 140 -12.66 3.46 15.21
C PRO A 140 -11.83 2.59 14.29
N LYS A 141 -12.03 2.74 12.98
CA LYS A 141 -11.23 2.04 11.97
C LYS A 141 -9.80 2.54 12.01
N GLN A 142 -8.86 1.62 11.70
CA GLN A 142 -7.45 1.98 11.62
C GLN A 142 -6.80 1.33 10.40
N VAL A 143 -6.11 2.16 9.62
CA VAL A 143 -5.22 1.72 8.55
C VAL A 143 -3.81 2.12 8.94
N ASP A 144 -2.87 1.20 8.88
CA ASP A 144 -1.48 1.47 9.22
C ASP A 144 -0.69 1.79 7.96
N ILE A 145 -0.04 2.94 7.94
CA ILE A 145 0.79 3.39 6.82
C ILE A 145 2.26 3.25 7.25
N PHE A 146 3.05 2.61 6.40
CA PHE A 146 4.48 2.43 6.61
C PHE A 146 5.23 3.11 5.47
N VAL A 147 6.06 4.09 5.82
CA VAL A 147 6.81 4.90 4.84
C VAL A 147 8.29 4.61 4.99
N ALA A 148 8.92 4.16 3.91
CA ALA A 148 10.33 3.82 3.91
C ALA A 148 11.20 5.08 4.05
N ILE A 149 12.17 5.02 4.94
CA ILE A 149 13.06 6.13 5.25
C ILE A 149 14.53 5.69 5.22
N GLU A 150 15.42 6.69 5.13
CA GLU A 150 16.85 6.46 5.22
C GLU A 150 17.28 5.88 6.57
#